data_e719e0eda23297213afdad07b644a359
#
_entry.id   e719e0eda23297213afdad07b644a359
#
_cell.length_a   1.000
_cell.length_b   1.000
_cell.length_c   1.000
_cell.angle_alpha   90.00
_cell.angle_beta   90.00
_cell.angle_gamma   90.00
#
_symmetry.space_group_name_H-M   'P 1'
#
loop_
_entity.id
_entity.type
_entity.pdbx_description
1 polymer ?
#
loop_
_entity_poly.entity_id
_entity_poly.type
_entity_poly.pdbx_seq_one_letter_code
_entity_poly.pdbx_strand_id
1 'polypeptide(L)'
;MRTMEKNAGRHKPGSDRETRFVLRGILLVLLGGGGIAFMLFREMKTGMSMGSDLPFHLARMDSLAISLKSGIFPAKLRPVLCNTYGYGVGFFYSDALLYFPAGLICAGVGLLTAVKVYLVVLLLLCFFLTIRGVYALTRDFCASVLSGVFSLLSLELWGELNYGFTFGTVCASVFLPVTFCAFIKIMKGAAGRKSEAAFILGMSLILWSHHTTLLLTVAMMLLLFLLSIREIIQFPERFWMLLRDAVFAVLLTIEYWLPAAEQALKQTFVATGRTYLPVSKNTMTLFQTLNSAGSLVIFLLAFGTTVWVYGMIWRKKNQEELFLALTGMWFGLILMPFSWIWKTFHQQLNFIQSPGRLMTVVSALASIALGIVFADVTRAYERRWKGKKKYLFYLISYVMLISISVRQDMKLTLPFTIEDRYYDNGRLSFEINGLGSGSEWLPVETAAEELTEPDTALSSDRKSGYPGTKKDFGKSFEVYLPAGEEYSTMPYLYYYGYRAYLLNDADGTKRELKVDKSPYNGQVRVYLPQESNGNQFLHVVVAYRKTWAQIMSYLISAFTALGLLFFYFRKNK
;
A
#
# COMPACT_ATOMS: atom_id res chain seq x y z
N MET A 1 66.90 33.38 24.30
CA MET A 1 67.38 32.52 23.21
C MET A 1 67.03 31.09 23.56
N ARG A 2 66.39 30.36 22.65
CA ARG A 2 65.95 28.93 22.71
C ARG A 2 64.73 28.70 23.63
N THR A 3 63.57 28.70 23.01
CA THR A 3 62.60 27.58 22.91
C THR A 3 61.40 28.02 22.04
N MET A 4 61.64 28.09 20.75
CA MET A 4 60.60 27.95 19.71
C MET A 4 60.97 26.70 18.92
N GLU A 5 60.01 25.84 18.79
CA GLU A 5 59.87 24.69 17.90
C GLU A 5 59.44 23.43 18.65
N LYS A 6 58.16 23.18 18.65
CA LYS A 6 57.53 21.86 18.57
C LYS A 6 56.02 21.97 18.70
N ASN A 7 55.38 22.50 17.68
CA ASN A 7 53.96 22.27 17.46
C ASN A 7 53.70 22.01 15.96
N ALA A 8 54.29 20.92 15.50
CA ALA A 8 53.96 20.34 14.20
C ALA A 8 53.30 18.98 14.42
N GLY A 9 52.03 18.84 14.03
CA GLY A 9 51.47 17.55 13.68
C GLY A 9 50.84 16.71 14.77
N ARG A 10 49.92 17.24 15.60
CA ARG A 10 48.89 16.38 16.20
C ARG A 10 47.72 16.21 15.23
N HIS A 11 47.86 15.30 14.25
CA HIS A 11 46.71 14.72 13.58
C HIS A 11 45.81 14.09 14.64
N LYS A 12 44.61 14.68 14.82
CA LYS A 12 43.58 14.11 15.70
C LYS A 12 43.19 12.74 15.17
N PRO A 13 43.42 11.62 15.91
CA PRO A 13 43.07 10.29 15.43
C PRO A 13 41.58 10.05 15.21
N GLY A 14 40.72 11.03 15.52
CA GLY A 14 39.27 11.00 15.32
C GLY A 14 38.83 11.27 13.88
N SER A 15 39.49 12.20 13.17
CA SER A 15 39.04 12.62 11.84
C SER A 15 39.17 11.53 10.78
N ASP A 16 40.25 10.75 10.82
CA ASP A 16 40.50 9.65 9.90
C ASP A 16 39.52 8.48 10.05
N ARG A 17 39.03 8.25 11.25
CA ARG A 17 38.06 7.21 11.56
C ARG A 17 36.66 7.59 11.11
N GLU A 18 36.26 8.83 11.32
CA GLU A 18 34.99 9.40 10.84
C GLU A 18 34.96 9.49 9.32
N THR A 19 36.03 9.98 8.69
CA THR A 19 36.10 10.09 7.22
C THR A 19 35.99 8.72 6.55
N ARG A 20 36.69 7.70 7.07
CA ARG A 20 36.58 6.31 6.56
C ARG A 20 35.21 5.72 6.79
N PHE A 21 34.53 6.07 7.87
CA PHE A 21 33.18 5.61 8.17
C PHE A 21 32.16 6.23 7.19
N VAL A 22 32.26 7.53 6.93
CA VAL A 22 31.43 8.25 5.96
C VAL A 22 31.66 7.72 4.54
N LEU A 23 32.93 7.53 4.12
CA LEU A 23 33.27 6.96 2.81
C LEU A 23 32.70 5.56 2.62
N ARG A 24 32.74 4.71 3.65
CA ARG A 24 32.11 3.39 3.61
C ARG A 24 30.59 3.46 3.48
N GLY A 25 29.98 4.38 4.21
CA GLY A 25 28.54 4.63 4.11
C GLY A 25 28.14 5.08 2.71
N ILE A 26 28.86 6.04 2.15
CA ILE A 26 28.66 6.51 0.78
C ILE A 26 28.83 5.36 -0.22
N LEU A 27 29.87 4.55 -0.09
CA LEU A 27 30.08 3.40 -0.96
C LEU A 27 28.93 2.39 -0.88
N LEU A 28 28.46 2.06 0.31
CA LEU A 28 27.32 1.15 0.50
C LEU A 28 26.02 1.73 -0.06
N VAL A 29 25.79 3.03 0.09
CA VAL A 29 24.64 3.73 -0.51
C VAL A 29 24.72 3.73 -2.03
N LEU A 30 25.91 3.98 -2.59
CA LEU A 30 26.15 3.92 -4.05
C LEU A 30 25.99 2.51 -4.60
N LEU A 31 26.46 1.49 -3.88
CA LEU A 31 26.29 0.09 -4.27
C LEU A 31 24.83 -0.35 -4.17
N GLY A 32 24.12 0.01 -3.08
CA GLY A 32 22.69 -0.23 -2.95
C GLY A 32 21.88 0.50 -4.02
N GLY A 33 22.12 1.79 -4.19
CA GLY A 33 21.49 2.60 -5.23
C GLY A 33 21.84 2.14 -6.65
N GLY A 34 23.09 1.72 -6.89
CA GLY A 34 23.53 1.16 -8.16
C GLY A 34 22.87 -0.19 -8.47
N GLY A 35 22.70 -1.05 -7.46
CA GLY A 35 21.95 -2.30 -7.58
C GLY A 35 20.48 -2.07 -7.95
N ILE A 36 19.82 -1.13 -7.28
CA ILE A 36 18.45 -0.72 -7.59
C ILE A 36 18.36 -0.16 -9.02
N ALA A 37 19.25 0.76 -9.38
CA ALA A 37 19.28 1.36 -10.70
C ALA A 37 19.49 0.30 -11.80
N PHE A 38 20.34 -0.70 -11.57
CA PHE A 38 20.57 -1.80 -12.49
C PHE A 38 19.32 -2.69 -12.65
N MET A 39 18.67 -3.07 -11.56
CA MET A 39 17.46 -3.89 -11.59
C MET A 39 16.32 -3.15 -12.29
N LEU A 40 16.12 -1.87 -11.97
CA LEU A 40 15.12 -1.02 -12.61
C LEU A 40 15.42 -0.77 -14.09
N PHE A 41 16.69 -0.54 -14.46
CA PHE A 41 17.09 -0.37 -15.86
C PHE A 41 16.77 -1.62 -16.67
N ARG A 42 17.01 -2.80 -16.12
CA ARG A 42 16.65 -4.06 -16.76
C ARG A 42 15.14 -4.17 -16.98
N GLU A 43 14.33 -3.94 -15.95
CA GLU A 43 12.86 -3.96 -16.04
C GLU A 43 12.31 -2.86 -17.00
N MET A 44 12.91 -1.68 -16.99
CA MET A 44 12.51 -0.59 -17.89
C MET A 44 12.82 -0.88 -19.36
N LYS A 45 13.89 -1.64 -19.65
CA LYS A 45 14.30 -1.98 -21.03
C LYS A 45 13.42 -3.07 -21.64
N THR A 46 12.99 -4.06 -20.85
CA THR A 46 12.23 -5.23 -21.31
C THR A 46 10.71 -5.06 -21.26
N GLY A 47 10.21 -3.90 -20.85
CA GLY A 47 8.79 -3.66 -20.58
C GLY A 47 8.44 -3.87 -19.12
N MET A 48 7.15 -4.05 -18.81
CA MET A 48 6.71 -4.43 -17.45
C MET A 48 6.24 -5.88 -17.47
N SER A 49 6.62 -6.64 -16.43
CA SER A 49 6.06 -7.97 -16.21
C SER A 49 4.55 -7.87 -15.98
N MET A 50 3.79 -8.74 -16.64
CA MET A 50 2.33 -8.77 -16.52
C MET A 50 1.94 -9.61 -15.29
N GLY A 51 2.01 -9.01 -14.10
CA GLY A 51 1.41 -9.57 -12.91
C GLY A 51 -0.12 -9.58 -13.01
N SER A 52 -0.79 -10.48 -12.28
CA SER A 52 -2.25 -10.69 -12.38
C SER A 52 -3.07 -9.40 -12.15
N ASP A 53 -2.62 -8.52 -11.27
CA ASP A 53 -3.34 -7.31 -10.85
C ASP A 53 -2.87 -6.05 -11.59
N LEU A 54 -1.84 -6.17 -12.45
CA LEU A 54 -1.28 -5.00 -13.15
C LEU A 54 -2.33 -4.25 -14.00
N PRO A 55 -3.16 -4.91 -14.85
CA PRO A 55 -4.18 -4.21 -15.63
C PRO A 55 -5.12 -3.39 -14.74
N PHE A 56 -5.56 -3.96 -13.63
CA PHE A 56 -6.42 -3.29 -12.67
C PHE A 56 -5.76 -2.04 -12.06
N HIS A 57 -4.50 -2.13 -11.67
CA HIS A 57 -3.78 -0.98 -11.10
C HIS A 57 -3.48 0.11 -12.12
N LEU A 58 -3.18 -0.27 -13.37
CA LEU A 58 -3.05 0.69 -14.47
C LEU A 58 -4.38 1.44 -14.72
N ALA A 59 -5.51 0.71 -14.75
CA ALA A 59 -6.84 1.30 -14.87
C ALA A 59 -7.15 2.30 -13.75
N ARG A 60 -6.78 1.96 -12.51
CA ARG A 60 -6.95 2.87 -11.37
C ARG A 60 -6.16 4.16 -11.54
N MET A 61 -4.90 4.08 -11.98
CA MET A 61 -4.03 5.26 -12.15
C MET A 61 -4.51 6.13 -13.30
N ASP A 62 -4.83 5.52 -14.45
CA ASP A 62 -5.32 6.24 -15.63
C ASP A 62 -6.67 6.92 -15.37
N SER A 63 -7.64 6.17 -14.84
CA SER A 63 -8.95 6.72 -14.50
C SER A 63 -8.89 7.80 -13.40
N LEU A 64 -7.92 7.71 -12.47
CA LEU A 64 -7.66 8.76 -11.49
C LEU A 64 -7.16 10.03 -12.20
N ALA A 65 -6.19 9.91 -13.10
CA ALA A 65 -5.67 11.04 -13.85
C ALA A 65 -6.76 11.71 -14.72
N ILE A 66 -7.62 10.92 -15.39
CA ILE A 66 -8.76 11.42 -16.15
C ILE A 66 -9.72 12.18 -15.22
N SER A 67 -10.03 11.62 -14.06
CA SER A 67 -10.91 12.25 -13.08
C SER A 67 -10.35 13.59 -12.58
N LEU A 68 -9.02 13.65 -12.32
CA LEU A 68 -8.35 14.90 -11.91
C LEU A 68 -8.39 15.97 -13.02
N LYS A 69 -8.09 15.58 -14.27
CA LYS A 69 -8.19 16.49 -15.44
C LYS A 69 -9.60 17.04 -15.62
N SER A 70 -10.61 16.24 -15.24
CA SER A 70 -12.02 16.64 -15.29
C SER A 70 -12.46 17.45 -14.05
N GLY A 71 -11.53 17.81 -13.14
CA GLY A 71 -11.83 18.57 -11.93
C GLY A 71 -12.58 17.77 -10.85
N ILE A 72 -12.52 16.44 -10.87
CA ILE A 72 -13.09 15.57 -9.82
C ILE A 72 -12.03 15.31 -8.76
N PHE A 73 -12.20 15.91 -7.58
CA PHE A 73 -11.30 15.71 -6.44
C PHE A 73 -12.05 15.80 -5.10
N PRO A 74 -11.81 14.91 -4.13
CA PRO A 74 -11.23 13.57 -4.30
C PRO A 74 -12.09 12.69 -5.22
N ALA A 75 -11.43 11.85 -6.04
CA ALA A 75 -12.11 11.05 -7.04
C ALA A 75 -12.40 9.63 -6.50
N LYS A 76 -13.40 9.46 -5.66
CA LYS A 76 -13.81 8.15 -5.12
C LYS A 76 -14.54 7.29 -6.16
N LEU A 77 -15.38 7.91 -6.97
CA LEU A 77 -16.06 7.29 -8.12
C LEU A 77 -15.28 7.59 -9.41
N ARG A 78 -15.09 6.59 -10.27
CA ARG A 78 -14.40 6.68 -11.57
C ARG A 78 -15.43 6.58 -12.69
N PRO A 79 -15.90 7.71 -13.25
CA PRO A 79 -16.96 7.69 -14.27
C PRO A 79 -16.61 6.93 -15.54
N VAL A 80 -15.30 6.88 -15.89
CA VAL A 80 -14.82 6.27 -17.14
C VAL A 80 -14.67 4.74 -17.07
N LEU A 81 -14.72 4.13 -15.88
CA LEU A 81 -14.60 2.69 -15.73
C LEU A 81 -15.93 1.98 -15.94
N CYS A 82 -15.89 0.67 -16.16
CA CYS A 82 -17.06 -0.20 -16.41
C CYS A 82 -17.89 0.33 -17.58
N ASN A 83 -17.26 0.51 -18.74
CA ASN A 83 -17.91 1.05 -19.95
C ASN A 83 -18.67 2.35 -19.67
N THR A 84 -18.06 3.25 -18.89
CA THR A 84 -18.61 4.53 -18.43
C THR A 84 -19.85 4.46 -17.53
N TYR A 85 -20.23 3.26 -17.04
CA TYR A 85 -21.23 3.15 -15.96
C TYR A 85 -20.74 3.67 -14.61
N GLY A 86 -19.43 3.91 -14.50
CA GLY A 86 -18.79 4.40 -13.30
C GLY A 86 -18.46 3.29 -12.29
N TYR A 87 -17.30 3.38 -11.64
CA TYR A 87 -16.86 2.41 -10.67
C TYR A 87 -16.34 3.06 -9.39
N GLY A 88 -16.86 2.63 -8.25
CA GLY A 88 -16.55 3.21 -6.93
C GLY A 88 -15.27 2.66 -6.31
N VAL A 89 -14.27 2.31 -7.11
CA VAL A 89 -13.00 1.72 -6.64
C VAL A 89 -12.27 2.59 -5.62
N GLY A 90 -12.34 3.91 -5.75
CA GLY A 90 -11.68 4.86 -4.84
C GLY A 90 -12.30 4.92 -3.43
N PHE A 91 -13.46 4.28 -3.18
CA PHE A 91 -13.97 4.08 -1.83
C PHE A 91 -13.19 2.99 -1.10
N PHE A 92 -12.90 1.87 -1.77
CA PHE A 92 -12.42 0.64 -1.15
C PHE A 92 -10.92 0.41 -1.30
N TYR A 93 -10.30 1.09 -2.26
CA TYR A 93 -8.85 1.16 -2.43
C TYR A 93 -8.42 2.61 -2.31
N SER A 94 -7.61 2.95 -1.31
CA SER A 94 -7.12 4.31 -1.15
C SER A 94 -6.31 4.75 -2.37
N ASP A 95 -6.53 5.98 -2.78
CA ASP A 95 -5.78 6.62 -3.86
C ASP A 95 -4.67 7.56 -3.35
N ALA A 96 -4.50 7.68 -2.03
CA ALA A 96 -3.57 8.63 -1.43
C ALA A 96 -2.16 8.55 -2.06
N LEU A 97 -1.65 7.34 -2.25
CA LEU A 97 -0.35 7.13 -2.88
C LEU A 97 -0.39 7.14 -4.41
N LEU A 98 -1.56 6.97 -5.02
CA LEU A 98 -1.73 7.00 -6.48
C LEU A 98 -1.82 8.41 -7.06
N TYR A 99 -2.05 9.43 -6.23
CA TYR A 99 -2.02 10.82 -6.69
C TYR A 99 -0.67 11.22 -7.27
N PHE A 100 0.43 10.59 -6.83
CA PHE A 100 1.75 10.87 -7.40
C PHE A 100 1.87 10.43 -8.88
N PRO A 101 1.67 9.14 -9.25
CA PRO A 101 1.71 8.74 -10.66
C PRO A 101 0.59 9.39 -11.48
N ALA A 102 -0.61 9.57 -10.93
CA ALA A 102 -1.69 10.28 -11.62
C ALA A 102 -1.32 11.74 -11.92
N GLY A 103 -0.62 12.42 -11.02
CA GLY A 103 -0.09 13.76 -11.23
C GLY A 103 0.92 13.82 -12.39
N LEU A 104 1.81 12.83 -12.52
CA LEU A 104 2.73 12.70 -13.65
C LEU A 104 1.96 12.52 -14.96
N ILE A 105 0.91 11.70 -14.98
CA ILE A 105 0.04 11.50 -16.16
C ILE A 105 -0.70 12.80 -16.50
N CYS A 106 -1.17 13.53 -15.49
CA CYS A 106 -1.77 14.85 -15.71
C CYS A 106 -0.79 15.85 -16.33
N ALA A 107 0.50 15.76 -15.98
CA ALA A 107 1.58 16.56 -16.55
C ALA A 107 2.04 16.11 -17.96
N GLY A 108 1.41 15.08 -18.55
CA GLY A 108 1.71 14.60 -19.91
C GLY A 108 2.69 13.42 -19.97
N VAL A 109 3.10 12.86 -18.83
CA VAL A 109 3.93 11.64 -18.82
C VAL A 109 3.05 10.44 -19.19
N GLY A 110 3.53 9.58 -20.08
CA GLY A 110 2.82 8.36 -20.46
C GLY A 110 2.61 7.43 -19.26
N LEU A 111 1.47 6.71 -19.23
CA LEU A 111 1.04 5.88 -18.09
C LEU A 111 2.12 4.90 -17.61
N LEU A 112 2.68 4.08 -18.53
CA LEU A 112 3.73 3.10 -18.16
C LEU A 112 4.99 3.77 -17.63
N THR A 113 5.38 4.91 -18.20
CA THR A 113 6.53 5.69 -17.71
C THR A 113 6.25 6.25 -16.31
N ALA A 114 5.06 6.79 -16.07
CA ALA A 114 4.65 7.29 -14.75
C ALA A 114 4.69 6.18 -13.68
N VAL A 115 4.21 4.98 -14.03
CA VAL A 115 4.27 3.80 -13.13
C VAL A 115 5.71 3.39 -12.85
N LYS A 116 6.57 3.30 -13.87
CA LYS A 116 7.99 2.98 -13.69
C LYS A 116 8.70 3.99 -12.80
N VAL A 117 8.49 5.29 -13.02
CA VAL A 117 9.02 6.36 -12.15
C VAL A 117 8.52 6.19 -10.73
N TYR A 118 7.23 5.87 -10.56
CA TYR A 118 6.66 5.65 -9.24
C TYR A 118 7.27 4.45 -8.52
N LEU A 119 7.49 3.33 -9.20
CA LEU A 119 8.17 2.16 -8.63
C LEU A 119 9.61 2.50 -8.19
N VAL A 120 10.35 3.27 -8.99
CA VAL A 120 11.69 3.77 -8.60
C VAL A 120 11.61 4.57 -7.30
N VAL A 121 10.65 5.50 -7.23
CA VAL A 121 10.46 6.33 -6.02
C VAL A 121 10.12 5.46 -4.81
N LEU A 122 9.23 4.47 -4.95
CA LEU A 122 8.87 3.54 -3.87
C LEU A 122 10.08 2.73 -3.37
N LEU A 123 10.89 2.19 -4.27
CA LEU A 123 12.08 1.42 -3.90
C LEU A 123 13.13 2.31 -3.21
N LEU A 124 13.35 3.53 -3.69
CA LEU A 124 14.21 4.50 -3.02
C LEU A 124 13.67 4.86 -1.62
N LEU A 125 12.37 5.08 -1.49
CA LEU A 125 11.74 5.33 -0.19
C LEU A 125 11.91 4.12 0.74
N CYS A 126 11.70 2.89 0.26
CA CYS A 126 11.93 1.67 1.05
C CYS A 126 13.34 1.65 1.62
N PHE A 127 14.34 1.89 0.79
CA PHE A 127 15.73 1.92 1.18
C PHE A 127 16.03 3.00 2.24
N PHE A 128 15.70 4.24 1.94
CA PHE A 128 16.02 5.37 2.83
C PHE A 128 15.21 5.36 4.13
N LEU A 129 13.93 4.98 4.10
CA LEU A 129 13.11 4.87 5.29
C LEU A 129 13.59 3.73 6.20
N THR A 130 14.01 2.60 5.64
CA THR A 130 14.61 1.50 6.40
C THR A 130 15.91 1.94 7.07
N ILE A 131 16.84 2.58 6.33
CA ILE A 131 18.07 3.17 6.90
C ILE A 131 17.72 4.12 8.04
N ARG A 132 16.78 5.03 7.81
CA ARG A 132 16.37 6.03 8.80
C ARG A 132 15.80 5.40 10.07
N GLY A 133 14.94 4.37 9.90
CA GLY A 133 14.31 3.64 10.99
C GLY A 133 15.34 2.89 11.84
N VAL A 134 16.16 2.06 11.20
CA VAL A 134 17.18 1.25 11.89
C VAL A 134 18.26 2.15 12.53
N TYR A 135 18.66 3.24 11.89
CA TYR A 135 19.57 4.20 12.50
C TYR A 135 18.96 4.89 13.72
N ALA A 136 17.68 5.24 13.66
CA ALA A 136 16.99 5.80 14.81
C ALA A 136 16.91 4.82 15.99
N LEU A 137 16.79 3.52 15.69
CA LEU A 137 16.71 2.43 16.67
C LEU A 137 18.08 2.09 17.26
N THR A 138 19.09 1.84 16.43
CA THR A 138 20.38 1.23 16.84
C THR A 138 21.53 2.22 16.98
N ARG A 139 21.45 3.40 16.38
CA ARG A 139 22.54 4.36 16.20
C ARG A 139 23.76 3.78 15.47
N ASP A 140 23.53 2.70 14.71
CA ASP A 140 24.54 2.01 13.95
C ASP A 140 24.31 2.22 12.45
N PHE A 141 25.20 2.96 11.81
CA PHE A 141 25.08 3.29 10.40
C PHE A 141 25.27 2.06 9.51
N CYS A 142 26.22 1.15 9.86
CA CYS A 142 26.47 -0.07 9.10
C CYS A 142 25.24 -0.99 9.13
N ALA A 143 24.68 -1.23 10.32
CA ALA A 143 23.44 -2.01 10.47
C ALA A 143 22.30 -1.39 9.66
N SER A 144 22.17 -0.06 9.68
CA SER A 144 21.11 0.66 8.97
C SER A 144 21.20 0.50 7.46
N VAL A 145 22.39 0.67 6.88
CA VAL A 145 22.58 0.51 5.43
C VAL A 145 22.39 -0.93 4.99
N LEU A 146 22.91 -1.90 5.77
CA LEU A 146 22.69 -3.32 5.49
C LEU A 146 21.20 -3.68 5.57
N SER A 147 20.46 -3.17 6.56
CA SER A 147 19.00 -3.37 6.63
C SER A 147 18.29 -2.78 5.41
N GLY A 148 18.69 -1.60 4.95
CA GLY A 148 18.17 -0.99 3.71
C GLY A 148 18.44 -1.86 2.49
N VAL A 149 19.64 -2.43 2.37
CA VAL A 149 19.97 -3.37 1.29
C VAL A 149 19.12 -4.63 1.39
N PHE A 150 18.98 -5.24 2.58
CA PHE A 150 18.15 -6.43 2.76
C PHE A 150 16.67 -6.17 2.48
N SER A 151 16.14 -4.98 2.79
CA SER A 151 14.76 -4.63 2.47
C SER A 151 14.50 -4.57 0.96
N LEU A 152 15.48 -4.09 0.19
CA LEU A 152 15.41 -4.07 -1.27
C LEU A 152 15.64 -5.43 -1.93
N LEU A 153 16.49 -6.24 -1.33
CA LEU A 153 16.76 -7.62 -1.79
C LEU A 153 15.71 -8.60 -1.29
N SER A 154 14.63 -8.10 -0.66
CA SER A 154 13.52 -8.95 -0.22
C SER A 154 12.85 -9.61 -1.42
N LEU A 155 12.93 -10.94 -1.46
CA LEU A 155 12.32 -11.74 -2.52
C LEU A 155 10.80 -11.69 -2.48
N GLU A 156 10.21 -11.41 -1.33
CA GLU A 156 8.79 -11.12 -1.19
C GLU A 156 8.41 -9.84 -1.96
N LEU A 157 9.15 -8.75 -1.77
CA LEU A 157 8.91 -7.50 -2.47
C LEU A 157 8.96 -7.69 -4.00
N TRP A 158 9.96 -8.42 -4.49
CA TRP A 158 10.11 -8.70 -5.91
C TRP A 158 9.09 -9.72 -6.42
N GLY A 159 8.72 -10.69 -5.60
CA GLY A 159 7.64 -11.63 -5.90
C GLY A 159 6.30 -10.92 -6.10
N GLU A 160 5.95 -10.00 -5.19
CA GLU A 160 4.74 -9.19 -5.28
C GLU A 160 4.77 -8.23 -6.48
N LEU A 161 5.93 -7.71 -6.86
CA LEU A 161 6.07 -6.88 -8.06
C LEU A 161 5.95 -7.69 -9.36
N ASN A 162 6.54 -8.88 -9.44
CA ASN A 162 6.68 -9.59 -10.71
C ASN A 162 5.54 -10.60 -10.97
N TYR A 163 5.01 -11.25 -9.94
CA TYR A 163 3.95 -12.26 -10.10
C TYR A 163 2.55 -11.71 -9.96
N GLY A 164 2.29 -11.05 -8.83
CA GLY A 164 0.97 -10.55 -8.50
C GLY A 164 0.74 -9.16 -9.05
N PHE A 165 1.79 -8.36 -9.10
CA PHE A 165 1.68 -6.92 -9.16
C PHE A 165 0.69 -6.40 -8.10
N THR A 166 0.75 -6.99 -6.90
CA THR A 166 -0.10 -6.64 -5.77
C THR A 166 0.35 -5.30 -5.19
N PHE A 167 0.05 -4.26 -5.93
CA PHE A 167 0.60 -2.92 -5.75
C PHE A 167 0.39 -2.36 -4.34
N GLY A 168 -0.77 -2.67 -3.73
CA GLY A 168 -1.06 -2.29 -2.36
C GLY A 168 -0.06 -2.89 -1.35
N THR A 169 0.27 -4.18 -1.50
CA THR A 169 1.25 -4.89 -0.66
C THR A 169 2.65 -4.33 -0.86
N VAL A 170 3.05 -4.06 -2.12
CA VAL A 170 4.33 -3.43 -2.45
C VAL A 170 4.47 -2.07 -1.77
N CYS A 171 3.45 -1.20 -1.90
CA CYS A 171 3.44 0.10 -1.22
C CYS A 171 3.54 -0.04 0.31
N ALA A 172 2.80 -0.97 0.91
CA ALA A 172 2.84 -1.20 2.36
C ALA A 172 4.24 -1.66 2.82
N SER A 173 4.90 -2.55 2.05
CA SER A 173 6.25 -3.06 2.34
C SER A 173 7.29 -1.96 2.50
N VAL A 174 7.12 -0.84 1.78
CA VAL A 174 8.00 0.34 1.87
C VAL A 174 8.03 0.93 3.27
N PHE A 175 6.90 0.93 3.96
CA PHE A 175 6.74 1.62 5.25
C PHE A 175 6.88 0.69 6.46
N LEU A 176 6.80 -0.63 6.27
CA LEU A 176 6.86 -1.60 7.36
C LEU A 176 8.14 -1.50 8.21
N PRO A 177 9.37 -1.48 7.64
CA PRO A 177 10.59 -1.48 8.44
C PRO A 177 10.70 -0.24 9.35
N VAL A 178 10.42 0.95 8.82
CA VAL A 178 10.49 2.19 9.63
C VAL A 178 9.41 2.21 10.70
N THR A 179 8.23 1.66 10.42
CA THR A 179 7.10 1.57 11.37
C THR A 179 7.43 0.61 12.51
N PHE A 180 7.98 -0.58 12.23
CA PHE A 180 8.45 -1.50 13.27
C PHE A 180 9.59 -0.93 14.11
N CYS A 181 10.56 -0.25 13.49
CA CYS A 181 11.62 0.43 14.23
C CYS A 181 11.06 1.50 15.19
N ALA A 182 10.06 2.27 14.73
CA ALA A 182 9.41 3.27 15.57
C ALA A 182 8.63 2.62 16.71
N PHE A 183 7.86 1.57 16.44
CA PHE A 183 7.14 0.77 17.43
C PHE A 183 8.07 0.20 18.50
N ILE A 184 9.13 -0.51 18.11
CA ILE A 184 10.12 -1.10 19.04
C ILE A 184 10.74 0.01 19.91
N LYS A 185 11.02 1.16 19.32
CA LYS A 185 11.61 2.29 20.05
C LYS A 185 10.65 2.88 21.09
N ILE A 186 9.35 2.95 20.80
CA ILE A 186 8.32 3.35 21.78
C ILE A 186 8.25 2.32 22.90
N MET A 187 8.20 1.02 22.54
CA MET A 187 8.18 -0.08 23.51
C MET A 187 9.37 -0.05 24.48
N LYS A 188 10.55 0.39 24.03
CA LYS A 188 11.76 0.50 24.84
C LYS A 188 11.88 1.82 25.61
N GLY A 189 10.89 2.71 25.55
CA GLY A 189 10.93 4.01 26.22
C GLY A 189 12.00 4.97 25.68
N ALA A 190 12.56 4.67 24.50
CA ALA A 190 13.57 5.49 23.83
C ALA A 190 12.95 6.41 22.76
N ALA A 191 11.62 6.51 22.74
CA ALA A 191 10.91 7.32 21.77
C ALA A 191 11.02 8.82 22.07
N GLY A 192 11.01 9.59 21.01
CA GLY A 192 10.81 11.04 21.03
C GLY A 192 9.93 11.41 19.86
N ARG A 193 9.51 12.64 19.74
CA ARG A 193 8.58 13.15 18.72
C ARG A 193 8.80 12.57 17.33
N LYS A 194 10.06 12.44 16.88
CA LYS A 194 10.38 11.88 15.54
C LYS A 194 10.02 10.40 15.40
N SER A 195 10.10 9.63 16.48
CA SER A 195 9.72 8.20 16.47
C SER A 195 8.18 8.06 16.50
N GLU A 196 7.50 8.88 17.29
CA GLU A 196 6.03 8.93 17.31
C GLU A 196 5.49 9.33 15.93
N ALA A 197 6.03 10.41 15.32
CA ALA A 197 5.67 10.81 13.96
C ALA A 197 5.92 9.69 12.93
N ALA A 198 7.04 8.99 13.03
CA ALA A 198 7.34 7.87 12.15
C ALA A 198 6.36 6.70 12.33
N PHE A 199 5.90 6.45 13.55
CA PHE A 199 4.89 5.43 13.84
C PHE A 199 3.51 5.85 13.28
N ILE A 200 3.04 7.06 13.58
CA ILE A 200 1.75 7.58 13.08
C ILE A 200 1.71 7.57 11.55
N LEU A 201 2.72 8.18 10.90
CA LEU A 201 2.80 8.25 9.45
C LEU A 201 2.97 6.87 8.82
N GLY A 202 3.80 6.00 9.42
CA GLY A 202 4.00 4.65 8.93
C GLY A 202 2.72 3.81 8.96
N MET A 203 1.98 3.82 10.07
CA MET A 203 0.67 3.14 10.19
C MET A 203 -0.35 3.70 9.20
N SER A 204 -0.40 5.03 9.04
CA SER A 204 -1.29 5.69 8.07
C SER A 204 -0.96 5.31 6.63
N LEU A 205 0.33 5.33 6.26
CA LEU A 205 0.78 4.98 4.91
C LEU A 205 0.56 3.49 4.60
N ILE A 206 0.69 2.60 5.59
CA ILE A 206 0.35 1.18 5.44
C ILE A 206 -1.16 1.02 5.22
N LEU A 207 -2.01 1.73 5.98
CA LEU A 207 -3.46 1.69 5.79
C LEU A 207 -3.88 2.24 4.42
N TRP A 208 -3.30 3.36 3.98
CA TRP A 208 -3.53 3.89 2.64
C TRP A 208 -2.99 3.01 1.52
N SER A 209 -2.08 2.10 1.83
CA SER A 209 -1.56 1.13 0.86
C SER A 209 -2.41 -0.12 0.78
N HIS A 210 -2.55 -0.85 1.92
CA HIS A 210 -3.18 -2.16 1.94
C HIS A 210 -3.72 -2.53 3.34
N HIS A 211 -5.03 -2.61 3.45
CA HIS A 211 -5.70 -2.87 4.72
C HIS A 211 -5.36 -4.25 5.33
N THR A 212 -5.21 -5.30 4.51
CA THR A 212 -4.83 -6.63 5.00
C THR A 212 -3.42 -6.63 5.60
N THR A 213 -2.46 -5.96 4.95
CA THR A 213 -1.10 -5.80 5.49
C THR A 213 -1.11 -5.01 6.80
N LEU A 214 -1.97 -3.97 6.93
CA LEU A 214 -2.14 -3.27 8.19
C LEU A 214 -2.60 -4.21 9.30
N LEU A 215 -3.64 -5.02 9.06
CA LEU A 215 -4.17 -5.95 10.06
C LEU A 215 -3.12 -6.97 10.51
N LEU A 216 -2.35 -7.52 9.57
CA LEU A 216 -1.22 -8.42 9.87
C LEU A 216 -0.11 -7.70 10.66
N THR A 217 0.15 -6.44 10.35
CA THR A 217 1.12 -5.60 11.05
C THR A 217 0.67 -5.34 12.49
N VAL A 218 -0.60 -4.97 12.69
CA VAL A 218 -1.19 -4.76 14.03
C VAL A 218 -1.17 -6.06 14.83
N ALA A 219 -1.52 -7.20 14.23
CA ALA A 219 -1.46 -8.50 14.90
C ALA A 219 -0.04 -8.85 15.36
N MET A 220 0.96 -8.60 14.51
CA MET A 220 2.37 -8.79 14.87
C MET A 220 2.82 -7.83 15.96
N MET A 221 2.45 -6.55 15.89
CA MET A 221 2.75 -5.57 16.95
C MET A 221 2.08 -5.94 18.27
N LEU A 222 0.84 -6.43 18.24
CA LEU A 222 0.16 -6.92 19.43
C LEU A 222 0.89 -8.11 20.06
N LEU A 223 1.38 -9.06 19.25
CA LEU A 223 2.21 -10.15 19.75
C LEU A 223 3.46 -9.62 20.46
N LEU A 224 4.20 -8.73 19.82
CA LEU A 224 5.43 -8.14 20.39
C LEU A 224 5.12 -7.33 21.67
N PHE A 225 3.98 -6.65 21.69
CA PHE A 225 3.47 -5.96 22.88
C PHE A 225 3.20 -6.92 24.03
N LEU A 226 2.49 -8.02 23.76
CA LEU A 226 2.18 -9.03 24.78
C LEU A 226 3.44 -9.72 25.33
N LEU A 227 4.44 -9.97 24.49
CA LEU A 227 5.74 -10.49 24.92
C LEU A 227 6.52 -9.51 25.81
N SER A 228 6.26 -8.21 25.67
CA SER A 228 6.85 -7.14 26.49
C SER A 228 5.91 -6.65 27.60
N ILE A 229 4.84 -7.38 27.94
CA ILE A 229 3.76 -6.92 28.84
C ILE A 229 4.28 -6.52 30.23
N ARG A 230 5.29 -7.20 30.73
CA ARG A 230 5.91 -6.87 32.04
C ARG A 230 6.50 -5.46 32.05
N GLU A 231 7.21 -5.09 30.97
CA GLU A 231 7.77 -3.75 30.80
C GLU A 231 6.67 -2.69 30.63
N ILE A 232 5.57 -3.03 29.95
CA ILE A 232 4.44 -2.12 29.78
C ILE A 232 3.69 -1.89 31.10
N ILE A 233 3.50 -2.92 31.90
CA ILE A 233 2.91 -2.76 33.24
C ILE A 233 3.79 -1.89 34.13
N GLN A 234 5.11 -2.00 34.01
CA GLN A 234 6.06 -1.19 34.74
C GLN A 234 6.11 0.27 34.25
N PHE A 235 5.86 0.51 32.97
CA PHE A 235 5.90 1.82 32.33
C PHE A 235 4.63 2.07 31.47
N PRO A 236 3.47 2.29 32.12
CA PRO A 236 2.16 2.36 31.43
C PRO A 236 2.04 3.56 30.47
N GLU A 237 2.89 4.59 30.60
CA GLU A 237 2.94 5.72 29.67
C GLU A 237 3.25 5.28 28.23
N ARG A 238 3.97 4.16 28.01
CA ARG A 238 4.26 3.58 26.70
C ARG A 238 3.00 3.07 26.02
N PHE A 239 2.12 2.44 26.77
CA PHE A 239 0.82 2.02 26.26
C PHE A 239 -0.02 3.23 25.82
N TRP A 240 -0.13 4.25 26.65
CA TRP A 240 -0.92 5.44 26.33
C TRP A 240 -0.34 6.20 25.15
N MET A 241 0.98 6.21 24.99
CA MET A 241 1.65 6.79 23.82
C MET A 241 1.27 6.02 22.54
N LEU A 242 1.37 4.68 22.55
CA LEU A 242 0.97 3.84 21.40
C LEU A 242 -0.51 4.00 21.05
N LEU A 243 -1.37 4.03 22.07
CA LEU A 243 -2.82 4.20 21.87
C LEU A 243 -3.13 5.57 21.25
N ARG A 244 -2.57 6.64 21.80
CA ARG A 244 -2.72 8.00 21.25
C ARG A 244 -2.25 8.06 19.80
N ASP A 245 -1.08 7.52 19.51
CA ASP A 245 -0.47 7.55 18.18
C ASP A 245 -1.27 6.71 17.17
N ALA A 246 -1.83 5.57 17.61
CA ALA A 246 -2.77 4.77 16.82
C ALA A 246 -4.06 5.55 16.50
N VAL A 247 -4.61 6.27 17.49
CA VAL A 247 -5.79 7.14 17.27
C VAL A 247 -5.48 8.23 16.25
N PHE A 248 -4.31 8.87 16.32
CA PHE A 248 -3.92 9.85 15.30
C PHE A 248 -3.78 9.23 13.91
N ALA A 249 -3.23 8.01 13.79
CA ALA A 249 -3.15 7.32 12.51
C ALA A 249 -4.56 7.00 11.94
N VAL A 250 -5.51 6.57 12.77
CA VAL A 250 -6.90 6.34 12.39
C VAL A 250 -7.59 7.63 11.96
N LEU A 251 -7.43 8.73 12.72
CA LEU A 251 -8.01 10.03 12.37
C LEU A 251 -7.39 10.63 11.10
N LEU A 252 -6.09 10.44 10.88
CA LEU A 252 -5.43 10.91 9.67
C LEU A 252 -5.94 10.21 8.41
N THR A 253 -6.37 8.96 8.53
CA THR A 253 -6.82 8.12 7.41
C THR A 253 -8.34 8.00 7.31
N ILE A 254 -9.10 8.74 8.13
CA ILE A 254 -10.57 8.65 8.19
C ILE A 254 -11.24 8.98 6.85
N GLU A 255 -10.59 9.81 6.03
CA GLU A 255 -11.03 10.16 4.68
C GLU A 255 -11.13 8.95 3.74
N TYR A 256 -10.46 7.85 4.09
CA TYR A 256 -10.47 6.59 3.34
C TYR A 256 -11.49 5.61 3.95
N TRP A 257 -11.30 5.22 5.22
CA TRP A 257 -12.07 4.11 5.77
C TRP A 257 -13.51 4.47 6.13
N LEU A 258 -13.85 5.74 6.48
CA LEU A 258 -15.23 6.11 6.80
C LEU A 258 -16.15 6.11 5.57
N PRO A 259 -15.77 6.67 4.40
CA PRO A 259 -16.55 6.50 3.18
C PRO A 259 -16.67 5.04 2.73
N ALA A 260 -15.62 4.21 2.90
CA ALA A 260 -15.68 2.79 2.59
C ALA A 260 -16.71 2.06 3.48
N ALA A 261 -16.67 2.33 4.78
CA ALA A 261 -17.63 1.77 5.74
C ALA A 261 -19.07 2.23 5.44
N GLU A 262 -19.27 3.52 5.10
CA GLU A 262 -20.58 4.04 4.71
C GLU A 262 -21.15 3.26 3.51
N GLN A 263 -20.36 3.06 2.46
CA GLN A 263 -20.78 2.29 1.28
C GLN A 263 -21.11 0.83 1.65
N ALA A 264 -20.25 0.17 2.42
CA ALA A 264 -20.44 -1.23 2.83
C ALA A 264 -21.65 -1.44 3.74
N LEU A 265 -22.05 -0.43 4.52
CA LEU A 265 -23.26 -0.48 5.36
C LEU A 265 -24.55 -0.23 4.56
N LYS A 266 -24.46 0.45 3.42
CA LYS A 266 -25.63 0.83 2.62
C LYS A 266 -25.99 -0.18 1.54
N GLN A 267 -25.03 -1.02 1.10
CA GLN A 267 -25.28 -2.02 0.06
C GLN A 267 -24.28 -3.19 0.13
N THR A 268 -24.62 -4.29 -0.53
CA THR A 268 -23.77 -5.48 -0.65
C THR A 268 -22.95 -5.40 -1.93
N PHE A 269 -21.67 -5.70 -1.83
CA PHE A 269 -20.74 -5.79 -2.95
C PHE A 269 -20.36 -7.23 -3.21
N VAL A 270 -19.82 -7.51 -4.38
CA VAL A 270 -19.37 -8.86 -4.77
C VAL A 270 -18.39 -9.41 -3.74
N ALA A 271 -17.43 -8.59 -3.25
CA ALA A 271 -16.46 -9.00 -2.23
C ALA A 271 -17.06 -9.34 -0.87
N THR A 272 -18.16 -8.67 -0.50
CA THR A 272 -18.84 -8.93 0.78
C THR A 272 -19.86 -10.05 0.69
N GLY A 273 -20.35 -10.36 -0.51
CA GLY A 273 -21.32 -11.41 -0.78
C GLY A 273 -20.70 -12.79 -1.08
N ARG A 274 -19.43 -12.85 -1.43
CA ARG A 274 -18.73 -14.08 -1.83
C ARG A 274 -17.32 -14.14 -1.26
N THR A 275 -16.92 -15.31 -0.74
CA THR A 275 -15.53 -15.55 -0.36
C THR A 275 -14.73 -16.01 -1.57
N TYR A 276 -13.94 -15.13 -2.18
CA TYR A 276 -13.17 -15.41 -3.38
C TYR A 276 -12.10 -16.48 -3.18
N LEU A 277 -11.31 -16.33 -2.11
CA LEU A 277 -10.17 -17.20 -1.81
C LEU A 277 -10.25 -17.62 -0.33
N PRO A 278 -10.91 -18.73 0.00
CA PRO A 278 -10.98 -19.17 1.38
C PRO A 278 -9.59 -19.57 1.88
N VAL A 279 -9.15 -18.99 2.99
CA VAL A 279 -7.84 -19.24 3.60
C VAL A 279 -7.62 -20.72 3.90
N SER A 280 -8.69 -21.46 4.19
CA SER A 280 -8.64 -22.91 4.46
C SER A 280 -8.20 -23.74 3.26
N LYS A 281 -8.42 -23.26 2.03
CA LYS A 281 -7.99 -23.92 0.78
C LYS A 281 -6.59 -23.48 0.34
N ASN A 282 -6.11 -22.33 0.84
CA ASN A 282 -4.82 -21.75 0.50
C ASN A 282 -3.76 -21.95 1.60
N THR A 283 -3.91 -22.96 2.45
CA THR A 283 -2.94 -23.29 3.50
C THR A 283 -1.60 -23.70 2.88
N MET A 284 -0.52 -23.37 3.57
CA MET A 284 0.85 -23.68 3.14
C MET A 284 1.41 -24.85 3.94
N THR A 285 2.22 -25.67 3.30
CA THR A 285 3.08 -26.64 3.97
C THR A 285 4.38 -25.98 4.40
N LEU A 286 5.14 -26.62 5.31
CA LEU A 286 6.47 -26.16 5.68
C LEU A 286 7.39 -26.04 4.45
N PHE A 287 7.32 -27.04 3.54
CA PHE A 287 8.12 -27.01 2.30
C PHE A 287 7.73 -25.84 1.39
N GLN A 288 6.44 -25.56 1.21
CA GLN A 288 5.97 -24.39 0.46
C GLN A 288 6.40 -23.08 1.13
N THR A 289 6.33 -22.99 2.46
CA THR A 289 6.80 -21.82 3.21
C THR A 289 8.30 -21.59 3.01
N LEU A 290 9.11 -22.64 3.02
CA LEU A 290 10.55 -22.57 2.81
C LEU A 290 10.94 -22.27 1.35
N ASN A 291 10.15 -22.74 0.39
CA ASN A 291 10.40 -22.54 -1.04
C ASN A 291 9.71 -21.31 -1.64
N SER A 292 8.74 -20.71 -0.93
CA SER A 292 8.11 -19.50 -1.43
C SER A 292 9.13 -18.38 -1.50
N ALA A 293 9.21 -17.72 -2.65
CA ALA A 293 9.94 -16.48 -2.92
C ALA A 293 11.20 -16.21 -2.07
N GLY A 294 12.13 -17.21 -1.96
CA GLY A 294 13.37 -17.06 -1.20
C GLY A 294 13.26 -17.24 0.31
N SER A 295 12.15 -17.73 0.82
CA SER A 295 11.99 -18.06 2.24
C SER A 295 13.07 -19.01 2.74
N LEU A 296 13.61 -19.90 1.90
CA LEU A 296 14.74 -20.74 2.28
C LEU A 296 15.97 -19.91 2.66
N VAL A 297 16.27 -18.86 1.90
CA VAL A 297 17.36 -17.93 2.22
C VAL A 297 17.07 -17.19 3.51
N ILE A 298 15.85 -16.68 3.68
CA ILE A 298 15.40 -16.01 4.92
C ILE A 298 15.48 -17.00 6.09
N PHE A 299 15.05 -18.25 5.90
CA PHE A 299 15.11 -19.29 6.94
C PHE A 299 16.56 -19.61 7.35
N LEU A 300 17.46 -19.85 6.40
CA LEU A 300 18.87 -20.14 6.69
C LEU A 300 19.58 -18.96 7.37
N LEU A 301 19.29 -17.74 6.90
CA LEU A 301 19.79 -16.53 7.54
C LEU A 301 19.21 -16.35 8.94
N ALA A 302 17.91 -16.59 9.09
CA ALA A 302 17.22 -16.54 10.38
C ALA A 302 17.79 -17.58 11.37
N PHE A 303 18.01 -18.81 10.92
CA PHE A 303 18.64 -19.84 11.73
C PHE A 303 20.06 -19.44 12.17
N GLY A 304 20.88 -19.01 11.23
CA GLY A 304 22.23 -18.51 11.54
C GLY A 304 22.23 -17.31 12.48
N THR A 305 21.31 -16.37 12.29
CA THR A 305 21.16 -15.19 13.17
C THR A 305 20.66 -15.59 14.56
N THR A 306 19.75 -16.56 14.66
CA THR A 306 19.26 -17.06 15.94
C THR A 306 20.36 -17.74 16.75
N VAL A 307 21.16 -18.58 16.11
CA VAL A 307 22.35 -19.22 16.73
C VAL A 307 23.33 -18.15 17.21
N TRP A 308 23.56 -17.12 16.40
CA TRP A 308 24.43 -16.00 16.75
C TRP A 308 23.90 -15.21 17.95
N VAL A 309 22.61 -14.87 17.95
CA VAL A 309 21.95 -14.13 19.05
C VAL A 309 21.95 -14.93 20.33
N TYR A 310 21.66 -16.23 20.26
CA TYR A 310 21.74 -17.11 21.42
C TYR A 310 23.15 -17.09 22.03
N GLY A 311 24.19 -17.16 21.20
CA GLY A 311 25.58 -17.01 21.63
C GLY A 311 25.91 -15.65 22.25
N MET A 312 25.22 -14.57 21.84
CA MET A 312 25.42 -13.21 22.39
C MET A 312 24.64 -12.98 23.69
N ILE A 313 23.41 -13.49 23.79
CA ILE A 313 22.61 -13.46 25.03
C ILE A 313 23.37 -14.18 26.14
N TRP A 314 23.97 -15.32 25.83
CA TRP A 314 24.84 -16.06 26.77
C TRP A 314 26.06 -15.24 27.21
N ARG A 315 26.54 -14.30 26.36
CA ARG A 315 27.66 -13.39 26.66
C ARG A 315 27.22 -12.07 27.29
N LYS A 316 25.98 -11.94 27.78
CA LYS A 316 25.43 -10.75 28.48
C LYS A 316 25.48 -9.43 27.68
N LYS A 317 25.19 -9.47 26.39
CA LYS A 317 25.02 -8.26 25.59
C LYS A 317 23.53 -7.98 25.43
N ASN A 318 23.05 -6.83 25.95
CA ASN A 318 21.69 -6.33 25.74
C ASN A 318 21.46 -5.99 24.26
N GLN A 319 20.65 -6.79 23.56
CA GLN A 319 20.19 -6.54 22.19
C GLN A 319 18.70 -6.86 22.08
N GLU A 320 17.93 -6.15 22.88
CA GLU A 320 16.49 -6.38 23.00
C GLU A 320 15.75 -6.06 21.70
N GLU A 321 16.20 -5.03 20.96
CA GLU A 321 15.64 -4.67 19.66
C GLU A 321 15.78 -5.80 18.63
N LEU A 322 16.94 -6.42 18.62
CA LEU A 322 17.21 -7.57 17.75
C LEU A 322 16.36 -8.78 18.16
N PHE A 323 16.21 -9.00 19.48
CA PHE A 323 15.39 -10.07 20.01
C PHE A 323 13.93 -9.93 19.57
N LEU A 324 13.34 -8.74 19.68
CA LEU A 324 11.97 -8.48 19.25
C LEU A 324 11.79 -8.68 17.74
N ALA A 325 12.71 -8.17 16.93
CA ALA A 325 12.65 -8.35 15.47
C ALA A 325 12.75 -9.83 15.07
N LEU A 326 13.66 -10.59 15.67
CA LEU A 326 13.80 -12.03 15.43
C LEU A 326 12.59 -12.83 15.91
N THR A 327 12.04 -12.49 17.07
CA THR A 327 10.87 -13.20 17.61
C THR A 327 9.66 -13.01 16.70
N GLY A 328 9.39 -11.79 16.25
CA GLY A 328 8.30 -11.54 15.31
C GLY A 328 8.51 -12.25 13.97
N MET A 329 9.73 -12.24 13.43
CA MET A 329 10.07 -12.97 12.22
C MET A 329 9.82 -14.48 12.36
N TRP A 330 10.34 -15.11 13.43
CA TRP A 330 10.15 -16.54 13.68
C TRP A 330 8.68 -16.90 13.91
N PHE A 331 7.96 -16.08 14.66
CA PHE A 331 6.54 -16.33 14.89
C PHE A 331 5.77 -16.37 13.56
N GLY A 332 6.00 -15.39 12.67
CA GLY A 332 5.37 -15.37 11.35
C GLY A 332 5.73 -16.60 10.51
N LEU A 333 7.03 -16.99 10.46
CA LEU A 333 7.51 -18.16 9.73
C LEU A 333 6.90 -19.47 10.24
N ILE A 334 6.74 -19.62 11.56
CA ILE A 334 6.14 -20.81 12.17
C ILE A 334 4.63 -20.84 11.96
N LEU A 335 3.97 -19.68 12.03
CA LEU A 335 2.52 -19.61 11.91
C LEU A 335 2.04 -19.95 10.48
N MET A 336 2.78 -19.58 9.44
CA MET A 336 2.38 -19.80 8.05
C MET A 336 2.05 -21.27 7.73
N PRO A 337 2.91 -22.26 8.03
CA PRO A 337 2.63 -23.66 7.73
C PRO A 337 1.68 -24.33 8.73
N PHE A 338 1.21 -23.63 9.75
CA PHE A 338 0.37 -24.22 10.80
C PHE A 338 -1.09 -24.34 10.34
N SER A 339 -1.32 -25.21 9.35
CA SER A 339 -2.59 -25.35 8.62
C SER A 339 -3.82 -25.53 9.51
N TRP A 340 -3.65 -26.09 10.74
CA TRP A 340 -4.73 -26.26 11.69
C TRP A 340 -5.39 -24.93 12.07
N ILE A 341 -4.63 -23.88 12.37
CA ILE A 341 -5.16 -22.56 12.73
C ILE A 341 -5.98 -21.99 11.55
N TRP A 342 -5.43 -22.04 10.35
CA TRP A 342 -6.06 -21.50 9.15
C TRP A 342 -7.35 -22.23 8.74
N LYS A 343 -7.42 -23.53 9.02
CA LYS A 343 -8.63 -24.34 8.80
C LYS A 343 -9.67 -24.17 9.89
N THR A 344 -9.25 -24.10 11.17
CA THR A 344 -10.16 -23.97 12.30
C THR A 344 -10.82 -22.59 12.34
N PHE A 345 -10.05 -21.54 12.16
CA PHE A 345 -10.52 -20.14 12.22
C PHE A 345 -10.76 -19.53 10.83
N HIS A 346 -11.07 -20.37 9.83
CA HIS A 346 -11.18 -19.90 8.45
C HIS A 346 -12.23 -18.79 8.28
N GLN A 347 -13.36 -18.85 8.96
CA GLN A 347 -14.41 -17.82 8.85
C GLN A 347 -13.91 -16.44 9.27
N GLN A 348 -13.17 -16.37 10.38
CA GLN A 348 -12.61 -15.12 10.90
C GLN A 348 -11.39 -14.64 10.11
N LEU A 349 -10.66 -15.56 9.46
CA LEU A 349 -9.39 -15.30 8.81
C LEU A 349 -9.48 -15.25 7.27
N ASN A 350 -10.67 -15.45 6.68
CA ASN A 350 -10.83 -15.45 5.21
C ASN A 350 -10.40 -14.13 4.54
N PHE A 351 -10.45 -13.01 5.26
CA PHE A 351 -9.96 -11.73 4.74
C PHE A 351 -8.45 -11.74 4.44
N ILE A 352 -7.68 -12.64 5.07
CA ILE A 352 -6.25 -12.81 4.82
C ILE A 352 -6.00 -13.51 3.48
N GLN A 353 -6.93 -14.36 3.01
CA GLN A 353 -6.92 -15.14 1.76
C GLN A 353 -5.80 -16.19 1.70
N SER A 354 -4.58 -15.91 2.16
CA SER A 354 -3.45 -16.84 2.22
C SER A 354 -2.54 -16.56 3.40
N PRO A 355 -2.08 -17.58 4.13
CA PRO A 355 -1.04 -17.44 5.17
C PRO A 355 0.25 -16.81 4.65
N GLY A 356 0.56 -17.00 3.36
CA GLY A 356 1.74 -16.43 2.70
C GLY A 356 1.84 -14.90 2.79
N ARG A 357 0.72 -14.19 2.95
CA ARG A 357 0.73 -12.73 3.17
C ARG A 357 1.47 -12.27 4.44
N LEU A 358 1.66 -13.17 5.41
CA LEU A 358 2.53 -12.90 6.56
C LEU A 358 3.99 -12.67 6.15
N MET A 359 4.44 -13.21 5.00
CA MET A 359 5.81 -13.05 4.53
C MET A 359 6.18 -11.57 4.35
N THR A 360 5.24 -10.72 3.98
CA THR A 360 5.45 -9.27 3.86
C THR A 360 5.93 -8.66 5.19
N VAL A 361 5.27 -9.01 6.29
CA VAL A 361 5.63 -8.53 7.65
C VAL A 361 6.93 -9.20 8.12
N VAL A 362 7.08 -10.50 7.86
CA VAL A 362 8.28 -11.27 8.18
C VAL A 362 9.51 -10.70 7.49
N SER A 363 9.42 -10.36 6.21
CA SER A 363 10.51 -9.79 5.42
C SER A 363 10.97 -8.42 5.96
N ALA A 364 10.04 -7.59 6.44
CA ALA A 364 10.39 -6.32 7.07
C ALA A 364 11.17 -6.52 8.38
N LEU A 365 10.72 -7.42 9.25
CA LEU A 365 11.43 -7.76 10.49
C LEU A 365 12.76 -8.45 10.23
N ALA A 366 12.80 -9.33 9.22
CA ALA A 366 14.03 -9.99 8.80
C ALA A 366 15.08 -8.99 8.29
N SER A 367 14.68 -7.99 7.50
CA SER A 367 15.61 -6.97 6.99
C SER A 367 16.27 -6.18 8.13
N ILE A 368 15.50 -5.83 9.18
CA ILE A 368 16.01 -5.16 10.38
C ILE A 368 17.00 -6.08 11.11
N ALA A 369 16.59 -7.32 11.41
CA ALA A 369 17.41 -8.26 12.18
C ALA A 369 18.70 -8.63 11.45
N LEU A 370 18.64 -8.94 10.15
CA LEU A 370 19.78 -9.30 9.33
C LEU A 370 20.79 -8.16 9.24
N GLY A 371 20.34 -6.92 9.05
CA GLY A 371 21.22 -5.77 9.01
C GLY A 371 22.01 -5.58 10.31
N ILE A 372 21.36 -5.74 11.46
CA ILE A 372 22.01 -5.64 12.78
C ILE A 372 23.04 -6.78 12.96
N VAL A 373 22.65 -8.01 12.67
CA VAL A 373 23.52 -9.18 12.83
C VAL A 373 24.74 -9.12 11.91
N PHE A 374 24.53 -8.81 10.63
CA PHE A 374 25.63 -8.69 9.68
C PHE A 374 26.59 -7.56 10.04
N ALA A 375 26.10 -6.45 10.59
CA ALA A 375 26.98 -5.40 11.11
C ALA A 375 27.82 -5.88 12.30
N ASP A 376 27.26 -6.70 13.18
CA ASP A 376 27.99 -7.28 14.32
C ASP A 376 29.03 -8.31 13.87
N VAL A 377 28.67 -9.21 12.95
CA VAL A 377 29.59 -10.18 12.33
C VAL A 377 30.75 -9.43 11.68
N THR A 378 30.43 -8.40 10.91
CA THR A 378 31.39 -7.56 10.21
C THR A 378 32.41 -6.95 11.18
N ARG A 379 31.93 -6.39 12.30
CA ARG A 379 32.80 -5.83 13.36
C ARG A 379 33.68 -6.89 14.05
N ALA A 380 33.12 -8.08 14.26
CA ALA A 380 33.87 -9.20 14.83
C ALA A 380 35.05 -9.64 13.93
N TYR A 381 34.80 -9.71 12.61
CA TYR A 381 35.84 -10.02 11.63
C TYR A 381 36.84 -8.88 11.45
N GLU A 382 36.43 -7.61 11.51
CA GLU A 382 37.34 -6.45 11.46
C GLU A 382 38.42 -6.50 12.55
N ARG A 383 38.07 -7.00 13.73
CA ARG A 383 39.04 -7.17 14.82
C ARG A 383 40.04 -8.28 14.55
N ARG A 384 39.69 -9.29 13.75
CA ARG A 384 40.50 -10.47 13.49
C ARG A 384 41.36 -10.34 12.22
N TRP A 385 40.90 -9.56 11.23
CA TRP A 385 41.58 -9.41 9.95
C TRP A 385 42.13 -8.00 9.74
N LYS A 386 43.46 -7.88 9.61
CA LYS A 386 44.14 -6.61 9.33
C LYS A 386 44.34 -6.43 7.81
N GLY A 387 44.22 -5.20 7.29
CA GLY A 387 44.58 -4.84 5.93
C GLY A 387 43.47 -4.96 4.87
N LYS A 388 43.89 -5.07 3.58
CA LYS A 388 42.97 -5.05 2.40
C LYS A 388 42.03 -6.25 2.31
N LYS A 389 42.36 -7.39 2.96
CA LYS A 389 41.55 -8.63 2.93
C LYS A 389 40.12 -8.45 3.47
N LYS A 390 39.90 -7.55 4.40
CA LYS A 390 38.54 -7.26 4.93
C LYS A 390 37.63 -6.61 3.89
N TYR A 391 38.15 -5.73 3.05
CA TYR A 391 37.37 -5.07 1.99
C TYR A 391 36.98 -6.07 0.91
N LEU A 392 37.86 -6.99 0.59
CA LEU A 392 37.57 -8.07 -0.35
C LEU A 392 36.47 -8.99 0.17
N PHE A 393 36.45 -9.30 1.47
CA PHE A 393 35.39 -10.10 2.09
C PHE A 393 34.03 -9.37 2.00
N TYR A 394 33.96 -8.06 2.29
CA TYR A 394 32.73 -7.28 2.14
C TYR A 394 32.24 -7.26 0.70
N LEU A 395 33.13 -7.02 -0.23
CA LEU A 395 32.82 -7.02 -1.65
C LEU A 395 32.28 -8.38 -2.10
N ILE A 396 32.92 -9.46 -1.74
CA ILE A 396 32.49 -10.82 -2.08
C ILE A 396 31.13 -11.14 -1.47
N SER A 397 30.94 -10.85 -0.15
CA SER A 397 29.66 -11.10 0.52
C SER A 397 28.53 -10.28 -0.12
N TYR A 398 28.80 -9.04 -0.47
CA TYR A 398 27.83 -8.15 -1.13
C TYR A 398 27.51 -8.63 -2.55
N VAL A 399 28.53 -8.98 -3.34
CA VAL A 399 28.35 -9.51 -4.69
C VAL A 399 27.61 -10.84 -4.66
N MET A 400 27.90 -11.74 -3.70
CA MET A 400 27.15 -12.98 -3.52
C MET A 400 25.67 -12.71 -3.20
N LEU A 401 25.36 -11.80 -2.27
CA LEU A 401 23.98 -11.46 -1.92
C LEU A 401 23.23 -10.90 -3.14
N ILE A 402 23.84 -9.96 -3.85
CA ILE A 402 23.24 -9.41 -5.08
C ILE A 402 23.07 -10.51 -6.13
N SER A 403 24.08 -11.36 -6.35
CA SER A 403 24.01 -12.42 -7.36
C SER A 403 22.93 -13.45 -7.05
N ILE A 404 22.74 -13.80 -5.78
CA ILE A 404 21.66 -14.70 -5.34
C ILE A 404 20.31 -14.06 -5.60
N SER A 405 20.13 -12.79 -5.23
CA SER A 405 18.88 -12.07 -5.42
C SER A 405 18.56 -11.86 -6.91
N VAL A 406 19.53 -11.43 -7.71
CA VAL A 406 19.36 -11.28 -9.17
C VAL A 406 19.06 -12.61 -9.85
N ARG A 407 19.72 -13.71 -9.45
CA ARG A 407 19.47 -15.03 -10.03
C ARG A 407 18.07 -15.58 -9.70
N GLN A 408 17.56 -15.29 -8.52
CA GLN A 408 16.20 -15.68 -8.14
C GLN A 408 15.16 -14.81 -8.84
N ASP A 409 15.42 -13.51 -8.95
CA ASP A 409 14.58 -12.59 -9.70
C ASP A 409 14.48 -12.97 -11.19
N MET A 410 15.60 -13.40 -11.82
CA MET A 410 15.59 -13.94 -13.19
C MET A 410 14.73 -15.18 -13.38
N LYS A 411 14.51 -16.00 -12.33
CA LYS A 411 13.59 -17.15 -12.36
C LYS A 411 12.14 -16.73 -12.16
N LEU A 412 11.92 -15.57 -11.55
CA LEU A 412 10.60 -15.01 -11.23
C LEU A 412 10.01 -14.16 -12.36
N THR A 413 10.82 -13.71 -13.34
CA THR A 413 10.32 -12.96 -14.49
C THR A 413 9.43 -13.84 -15.36
N LEU A 414 8.13 -13.51 -15.37
CA LEU A 414 7.18 -14.10 -16.30
C LEU A 414 7.54 -13.67 -17.73
N PRO A 415 7.46 -14.56 -18.72
CA PRO A 415 7.84 -14.29 -20.12
C PRO A 415 6.89 -13.31 -20.83
N PHE A 416 5.83 -12.84 -20.16
CA PHE A 416 4.82 -11.97 -20.76
C PHE A 416 5.11 -10.51 -20.45
N THR A 417 5.44 -9.74 -21.48
CA THR A 417 5.45 -8.28 -21.45
C THR A 417 4.06 -7.74 -21.79
N ILE A 418 3.69 -6.56 -21.25
CA ILE A 418 2.55 -5.83 -21.77
C ILE A 418 2.90 -5.44 -23.20
N GLU A 419 2.23 -6.08 -24.15
CA GLU A 419 2.28 -5.68 -25.53
C GLU A 419 1.37 -4.46 -25.75
N ASP A 420 1.69 -3.66 -26.80
CA ASP A 420 0.94 -2.46 -27.17
C ASP A 420 -0.54 -2.71 -27.49
N ARG A 421 -0.95 -3.97 -27.65
CA ARG A 421 -2.36 -4.35 -27.91
C ARG A 421 -3.36 -3.98 -26.82
N TYR A 422 -2.87 -3.67 -25.59
CA TYR A 422 -3.73 -3.10 -24.53
C TYR A 422 -3.80 -1.58 -24.59
N TYR A 423 -3.09 -0.98 -25.53
CA TYR A 423 -3.03 0.45 -25.74
C TYR A 423 -3.66 0.77 -27.11
N ASP A 424 -4.90 1.20 -27.12
CA ASP A 424 -5.51 1.78 -28.31
C ASP A 424 -5.59 3.29 -28.12
N ASN A 425 -5.03 4.03 -29.10
CA ASN A 425 -4.99 5.50 -29.14
C ASN A 425 -4.51 6.18 -27.83
N GLY A 426 -3.52 5.58 -27.15
CA GLY A 426 -2.98 6.10 -25.89
C GLY A 426 -3.87 5.91 -24.67
N ARG A 427 -4.93 5.10 -24.79
CA ARG A 427 -5.79 4.65 -23.69
C ARG A 427 -5.67 3.15 -23.52
N LEU A 428 -5.74 2.70 -22.27
CA LEU A 428 -5.91 1.29 -21.98
C LEU A 428 -7.32 0.89 -22.41
N SER A 429 -7.40 0.03 -23.44
CA SER A 429 -8.66 -0.61 -23.81
C SER A 429 -8.97 -1.69 -22.78
N PHE A 430 -9.68 -1.31 -21.72
CA PHE A 430 -10.24 -2.28 -20.79
C PHE A 430 -11.57 -2.75 -21.33
N GLU A 431 -11.62 -3.98 -21.80
CA GLU A 431 -12.86 -4.72 -21.77
C GLU A 431 -13.37 -4.79 -20.34
N ILE A 432 -14.67 -4.78 -20.12
CA ILE A 432 -15.32 -4.90 -18.81
C ILE A 432 -14.76 -6.11 -18.05
N ASN A 433 -14.43 -7.19 -18.75
CA ASN A 433 -13.74 -8.38 -18.27
C ASN A 433 -12.26 -8.12 -17.88
N GLY A 434 -11.68 -6.99 -18.25
CA GLY A 434 -10.29 -6.60 -17.95
C GLY A 434 -10.08 -6.00 -16.56
N LEU A 435 -11.13 -5.76 -15.75
CA LEU A 435 -11.00 -5.39 -14.35
C LEU A 435 -10.40 -6.52 -13.49
N GLY A 436 -10.36 -7.77 -14.03
CA GLY A 436 -9.74 -8.92 -13.38
C GLY A 436 -10.22 -9.11 -11.94
N SER A 437 -9.29 -9.18 -11.00
CA SER A 437 -9.55 -9.17 -9.55
C SER A 437 -10.19 -7.89 -9.04
N GLY A 438 -10.33 -6.86 -9.85
CA GLY A 438 -10.90 -5.57 -9.49
C GLY A 438 -12.44 -5.49 -9.50
N SER A 439 -13.14 -6.53 -9.93
CA SER A 439 -14.62 -6.59 -9.93
C SER A 439 -15.26 -6.71 -8.54
N GLU A 440 -14.45 -6.86 -7.52
CA GLU A 440 -14.83 -7.10 -6.12
C GLU A 440 -15.81 -6.07 -5.56
N TRP A 441 -15.70 -4.82 -5.99
CA TRP A 441 -16.49 -3.70 -5.46
C TRP A 441 -17.62 -3.25 -6.39
N LEU A 442 -18.02 -4.10 -7.32
CA LEU A 442 -19.27 -3.95 -8.03
C LEU A 442 -20.45 -4.28 -7.08
N PRO A 443 -21.62 -3.64 -7.23
CA PRO A 443 -22.85 -4.10 -6.59
C PRO A 443 -23.07 -5.58 -6.90
N VAL A 444 -23.51 -6.37 -5.92
CA VAL A 444 -23.60 -7.84 -6.05
C VAL A 444 -24.57 -8.30 -7.16
N GLU A 445 -25.52 -7.44 -7.53
CA GLU A 445 -26.52 -7.68 -8.58
C GLU A 445 -25.96 -7.40 -9.99
N THR A 446 -24.76 -6.84 -10.11
CA THR A 446 -24.20 -6.44 -11.39
C THR A 446 -23.66 -7.67 -12.14
N ALA A 447 -24.18 -7.90 -13.34
CA ALA A 447 -23.56 -8.75 -14.35
C ALA A 447 -22.75 -7.83 -15.29
N ALA A 448 -21.44 -8.05 -15.35
CA ALA A 448 -20.55 -7.19 -16.15
C ALA A 448 -20.91 -7.22 -17.66
N GLU A 449 -21.43 -8.34 -18.11
CA GLU A 449 -21.85 -8.57 -19.50
C GLU A 449 -23.07 -7.73 -19.90
N GLU A 450 -23.87 -7.25 -18.94
CA GLU A 450 -25.04 -6.41 -19.17
C GLU A 450 -24.71 -4.91 -19.29
N LEU A 451 -23.47 -4.50 -19.06
CA LEU A 451 -23.04 -3.11 -19.13
C LEU A 451 -22.69 -2.68 -20.57
N THR A 452 -23.67 -2.79 -21.49
CA THR A 452 -23.45 -2.62 -22.95
C THR A 452 -23.91 -1.28 -23.50
N GLU A 453 -24.90 -0.64 -22.86
CA GLU A 453 -25.53 0.60 -23.35
C GLU A 453 -25.34 1.77 -22.38
N PRO A 454 -24.13 2.37 -22.35
CA PRO A 454 -23.77 3.35 -21.33
C PRO A 454 -24.51 4.70 -21.41
N ASP A 455 -25.16 4.97 -22.54
CA ASP A 455 -25.87 6.25 -22.76
C ASP A 455 -27.40 6.07 -22.84
N THR A 456 -27.92 4.93 -22.38
CA THR A 456 -29.33 4.59 -22.45
C THR A 456 -29.91 4.32 -21.06
N ALA A 457 -30.96 5.06 -20.67
CA ALA A 457 -31.78 4.74 -19.51
C ALA A 457 -32.84 3.70 -19.89
N LEU A 458 -33.16 2.77 -18.98
CA LEU A 458 -34.10 1.70 -19.22
C LEU A 458 -35.47 2.00 -18.58
N SER A 459 -36.56 1.65 -19.26
CA SER A 459 -37.93 1.68 -18.72
C SER A 459 -38.09 0.77 -17.49
N SER A 460 -39.20 0.93 -16.78
CA SER A 460 -39.54 0.13 -15.60
C SER A 460 -39.64 -1.38 -15.91
N ASP A 461 -40.12 -1.73 -17.11
CA ASP A 461 -40.21 -3.11 -17.60
C ASP A 461 -38.92 -3.58 -18.32
N ARG A 462 -37.90 -2.71 -18.43
CA ARG A 462 -36.63 -2.95 -19.11
C ARG A 462 -36.72 -3.30 -20.61
N LYS A 463 -37.86 -3.04 -21.25
CA LYS A 463 -38.06 -3.35 -22.67
C LYS A 463 -37.75 -2.16 -23.56
N SER A 464 -37.88 -0.95 -23.05
CA SER A 464 -37.62 0.28 -23.79
C SER A 464 -36.36 0.96 -23.27
N GLY A 465 -35.54 1.47 -24.19
CA GLY A 465 -34.37 2.29 -23.88
C GLY A 465 -34.61 3.75 -24.23
N TYR A 466 -34.21 4.66 -23.34
CA TYR A 466 -34.30 6.10 -23.55
C TYR A 466 -32.90 6.68 -23.65
N PRO A 467 -32.48 7.13 -24.84
CA PRO A 467 -31.15 7.72 -25.02
C PRO A 467 -31.02 9.01 -24.21
N GLY A 468 -29.86 9.19 -23.59
CA GLY A 468 -29.52 10.38 -22.82
C GLY A 468 -28.11 10.83 -23.11
N THR A 469 -27.64 11.82 -22.37
CA THR A 469 -26.31 12.43 -22.58
C THR A 469 -25.56 12.49 -21.26
N LYS A 470 -24.35 11.91 -21.24
CA LYS A 470 -23.38 12.10 -20.16
C LYS A 470 -22.66 13.42 -20.33
N LYS A 471 -22.71 14.28 -19.31
CA LYS A 471 -22.02 15.56 -19.28
C LYS A 471 -20.81 15.53 -18.35
N ASP A 472 -19.87 16.42 -18.58
CA ASP A 472 -18.69 16.62 -17.74
C ASP A 472 -17.95 15.32 -17.46
N PHE A 473 -17.61 14.56 -18.49
CA PHE A 473 -16.93 13.26 -18.37
C PHE A 473 -17.66 12.24 -17.48
N GLY A 474 -19.00 12.21 -17.55
CA GLY A 474 -19.83 11.27 -16.81
C GLY A 474 -20.15 11.69 -15.37
N LYS A 475 -19.95 12.95 -14.99
CA LYS A 475 -20.37 13.46 -13.68
C LYS A 475 -21.89 13.51 -13.54
N SER A 476 -22.60 13.74 -14.63
CA SER A 476 -24.06 13.75 -14.69
C SER A 476 -24.56 13.07 -15.96
N PHE A 477 -25.78 12.58 -15.88
CA PHE A 477 -26.52 12.01 -17.00
C PHE A 477 -27.86 12.74 -17.10
N GLU A 478 -28.18 13.23 -18.29
CA GLU A 478 -29.41 13.91 -18.61
C GLU A 478 -30.21 13.09 -19.61
N VAL A 479 -31.50 12.92 -19.35
CA VAL A 479 -32.40 12.12 -20.18
C VAL A 479 -33.82 12.66 -20.10
N TYR A 480 -34.56 12.55 -21.21
CA TYR A 480 -35.99 12.80 -21.30
C TYR A 480 -36.74 11.48 -21.22
N LEU A 481 -37.55 11.30 -20.19
CA LEU A 481 -38.28 10.06 -19.91
C LEU A 481 -39.79 10.30 -20.11
N PRO A 482 -40.53 9.33 -20.65
CA PRO A 482 -41.99 9.48 -20.79
C PRO A 482 -42.64 9.60 -19.41
N ALA A 483 -43.65 10.48 -19.34
CA ALA A 483 -44.48 10.58 -18.15
C ALA A 483 -45.35 9.33 -17.98
N GLY A 484 -45.59 8.91 -16.72
CA GLY A 484 -46.38 7.72 -16.40
C GLY A 484 -45.55 6.46 -16.10
N GLU A 485 -44.25 6.47 -16.33
CA GLU A 485 -43.35 5.44 -15.82
C GLU A 485 -43.21 5.54 -14.30
N GLU A 486 -43.23 4.40 -13.59
CA GLU A 486 -43.06 4.38 -12.13
C GLU A 486 -41.61 4.71 -11.75
N TYR A 487 -40.64 4.14 -12.47
CA TYR A 487 -39.23 4.41 -12.31
C TYR A 487 -38.46 4.16 -13.62
N SER A 488 -37.25 4.68 -13.69
CA SER A 488 -36.32 4.37 -14.77
C SER A 488 -34.96 4.01 -14.20
N THR A 489 -34.23 3.11 -14.88
CA THR A 489 -32.89 2.68 -14.50
C THR A 489 -31.86 3.44 -15.33
N MET A 490 -30.95 4.14 -14.67
CA MET A 490 -29.93 4.98 -15.28
C MET A 490 -28.64 4.20 -15.57
N PRO A 491 -27.86 4.56 -16.58
CA PRO A 491 -26.63 3.88 -16.95
C PRO A 491 -25.46 4.25 -16.02
N TYR A 492 -25.68 4.08 -14.71
CA TYR A 492 -24.69 4.21 -13.68
C TYR A 492 -24.78 3.05 -12.68
N LEU A 493 -23.64 2.49 -12.28
CA LEU A 493 -23.57 1.58 -11.14
C LEU A 493 -23.91 2.36 -9.85
N TYR A 494 -24.77 1.77 -9.03
CA TYR A 494 -25.21 2.45 -7.81
C TYR A 494 -24.12 2.44 -6.73
N TYR A 495 -23.82 3.64 -6.22
CA TYR A 495 -23.09 3.88 -4.99
C TYR A 495 -23.86 4.92 -4.17
N TYR A 496 -23.93 4.73 -2.87
CA TYR A 496 -24.66 5.67 -2.01
C TYR A 496 -24.09 7.09 -2.14
N GLY A 497 -24.95 8.03 -2.52
CA GLY A 497 -24.60 9.41 -2.83
C GLY A 497 -25.12 9.90 -4.19
N TYR A 498 -25.66 9.00 -5.04
CA TYR A 498 -26.36 9.46 -6.23
C TYR A 498 -27.62 10.25 -5.87
N ARG A 499 -27.86 11.33 -6.61
CA ARG A 499 -29.05 12.18 -6.54
C ARG A 499 -29.64 12.35 -7.93
N ALA A 500 -30.96 12.46 -7.99
CA ALA A 500 -31.68 12.73 -9.23
C ALA A 500 -32.57 13.95 -9.05
N TYR A 501 -32.71 14.73 -10.09
CA TYR A 501 -33.50 15.92 -10.12
C TYR A 501 -34.38 15.94 -11.37
N LEU A 502 -35.67 16.28 -11.19
CA LEU A 502 -36.54 16.68 -12.25
C LEU A 502 -36.28 18.17 -12.54
N LEU A 503 -35.93 18.49 -13.77
CA LEU A 503 -35.76 19.87 -14.23
C LEU A 503 -37.04 20.34 -14.89
N ASN A 504 -37.47 21.55 -14.56
CA ASN A 504 -38.46 22.26 -15.32
C ASN A 504 -37.76 23.16 -16.35
N ASP A 505 -37.86 22.79 -17.63
CA ASP A 505 -37.19 23.52 -18.71
C ASP A 505 -37.69 24.96 -18.89
N ALA A 506 -38.87 25.31 -18.37
CA ALA A 506 -39.44 26.63 -18.50
C ALA A 506 -38.85 27.67 -17.53
N ASP A 507 -38.55 27.25 -16.28
CA ASP A 507 -38.07 28.15 -15.23
C ASP A 507 -36.77 27.72 -14.58
N GLY A 508 -36.20 26.58 -15.01
CA GLY A 508 -34.96 26.03 -14.48
C GLY A 508 -35.05 25.47 -13.05
N THR A 509 -36.28 25.38 -12.47
CA THR A 509 -36.47 24.83 -11.12
C THR A 509 -36.12 23.34 -11.08
N LYS A 510 -35.63 22.89 -9.90
CA LYS A 510 -35.20 21.52 -9.68
C LYS A 510 -35.98 20.90 -8.53
N ARG A 511 -36.63 19.77 -8.79
CA ARG A 511 -37.26 18.95 -7.76
C ARG A 511 -36.44 17.68 -7.56
N GLU A 512 -36.04 17.38 -6.32
CA GLU A 512 -35.31 16.14 -6.02
C GLU A 512 -36.25 14.95 -6.16
N LEU A 513 -35.73 13.87 -6.81
CA LEU A 513 -36.41 12.61 -7.00
C LEU A 513 -35.79 11.55 -6.09
N LYS A 514 -36.61 10.57 -5.70
CA LYS A 514 -36.13 9.42 -4.93
C LYS A 514 -35.20 8.55 -5.80
N VAL A 515 -34.05 8.17 -5.24
CA VAL A 515 -33.06 7.30 -5.88
C VAL A 515 -32.83 6.07 -5.02
N ASP A 516 -32.69 4.92 -5.66
CA ASP A 516 -32.38 3.65 -5.01
C ASP A 516 -31.52 2.79 -5.93
N LYS A 517 -31.09 1.62 -5.42
CA LYS A 517 -30.38 0.60 -6.20
C LYS A 517 -31.40 -0.29 -6.93
N SER A 518 -31.19 -0.53 -8.21
CA SER A 518 -31.94 -1.53 -8.98
C SER A 518 -31.60 -2.94 -8.47
N PRO A 519 -32.64 -3.75 -8.08
CA PRO A 519 -32.40 -5.11 -7.58
C PRO A 519 -32.03 -6.10 -8.69
N TYR A 520 -32.08 -5.69 -9.97
CA TYR A 520 -31.85 -6.56 -11.11
C TYR A 520 -30.42 -6.50 -11.63
N ASN A 521 -29.80 -5.30 -11.60
CA ASN A 521 -28.52 -5.07 -12.26
C ASN A 521 -27.56 -4.16 -11.46
N GLY A 522 -27.94 -3.78 -10.23
CA GLY A 522 -27.11 -2.94 -9.37
C GLY A 522 -26.92 -1.50 -9.85
N GLN A 523 -27.70 -1.05 -10.84
CA GLN A 523 -27.64 0.30 -11.39
C GLN A 523 -28.48 1.28 -10.58
N VAL A 524 -28.33 2.58 -10.88
CA VAL A 524 -29.10 3.67 -10.28
C VAL A 524 -30.55 3.63 -10.77
N ARG A 525 -31.51 3.47 -9.86
CA ARG A 525 -32.93 3.55 -10.14
C ARG A 525 -33.50 4.88 -9.64
N VAL A 526 -34.23 5.59 -10.49
CA VAL A 526 -34.87 6.87 -10.20
C VAL A 526 -36.38 6.69 -10.27
N TYR A 527 -37.08 7.03 -9.18
CA TYR A 527 -38.55 7.01 -9.14
C TYR A 527 -39.11 8.30 -9.73
N LEU A 528 -40.05 8.15 -10.64
CA LEU A 528 -40.66 9.26 -11.37
C LEU A 528 -41.98 9.68 -10.73
N PRO A 529 -42.37 10.99 -10.78
CA PRO A 529 -43.65 11.42 -10.31
C PRO A 529 -44.77 10.92 -11.23
N GLN A 530 -45.86 10.45 -10.65
CA GLN A 530 -47.04 9.99 -11.39
C GLN A 530 -47.80 11.14 -12.05
N GLU A 531 -47.71 12.35 -11.47
CA GLU A 531 -48.31 13.57 -12.00
C GLU A 531 -47.34 14.25 -12.98
N SER A 532 -47.78 14.37 -14.24
CA SER A 532 -46.95 14.93 -15.32
C SER A 532 -47.12 16.42 -15.57
N ASN A 533 -48.03 17.11 -14.86
CA ASN A 533 -48.40 18.52 -15.11
C ASN A 533 -48.64 18.84 -16.60
N GLY A 534 -49.16 17.86 -17.36
CA GLY A 534 -49.40 18.01 -18.79
C GLY A 534 -48.21 17.76 -19.71
N ASN A 535 -47.03 17.50 -19.17
CA ASN A 535 -45.84 17.18 -19.98
C ASN A 535 -45.82 15.72 -20.40
N GLN A 536 -45.54 15.43 -21.67
CA GLN A 536 -45.36 14.06 -22.18
C GLN A 536 -44.03 13.46 -21.78
N PHE A 537 -43.02 14.29 -21.55
CA PHE A 537 -41.67 13.89 -21.15
C PHE A 537 -41.20 14.64 -19.92
N LEU A 538 -40.43 13.96 -19.09
CA LEU A 538 -39.82 14.45 -17.87
C LEU A 538 -38.29 14.60 -18.09
N HIS A 539 -37.78 15.82 -17.92
CA HIS A 539 -36.32 16.05 -18.00
C HIS A 539 -35.64 15.67 -16.66
N VAL A 540 -34.91 14.58 -16.67
CA VAL A 540 -34.27 14.02 -15.47
C VAL A 540 -32.74 14.15 -15.56
N VAL A 541 -32.14 14.66 -14.48
CA VAL A 541 -30.69 14.75 -14.33
C VAL A 541 -30.24 13.94 -13.13
N VAL A 542 -29.26 13.06 -13.35
CA VAL A 542 -28.71 12.21 -12.31
C VAL A 542 -27.22 12.53 -12.14
N ALA A 543 -26.77 12.69 -10.89
CA ALA A 543 -25.38 12.97 -10.57
C ALA A 543 -24.96 12.38 -9.22
N TYR A 544 -23.69 12.01 -9.08
CA TYR A 544 -23.13 11.65 -7.79
C TYR A 544 -22.82 12.90 -6.97
N ARG A 545 -23.21 12.91 -5.70
CA ARG A 545 -22.92 13.97 -4.73
C ARG A 545 -22.22 13.40 -3.51
N LYS A 546 -21.17 14.08 -3.03
CA LYS A 546 -20.48 13.68 -1.80
C LYS A 546 -21.44 13.65 -0.62
N THR A 547 -21.40 12.58 0.16
CA THR A 547 -22.21 12.43 1.36
C THR A 547 -21.63 13.27 2.51
N TRP A 548 -22.43 13.49 3.55
CA TRP A 548 -21.95 14.16 4.76
C TRP A 548 -20.79 13.42 5.43
N ALA A 549 -20.83 12.07 5.46
CA ALA A 549 -19.76 11.26 6.01
C ALA A 549 -18.43 11.50 5.25
N GLN A 550 -18.49 11.59 3.92
CA GLN A 550 -17.33 11.92 3.11
C GLN A 550 -16.78 13.31 3.42
N ILE A 551 -17.63 14.33 3.46
CA ILE A 551 -17.22 15.71 3.73
C ILE A 551 -16.56 15.81 5.12
N MET A 552 -17.21 15.25 6.15
CA MET A 552 -16.68 15.27 7.51
C MET A 552 -15.36 14.50 7.63
N SER A 553 -15.23 13.36 6.94
CA SER A 553 -14.00 12.59 6.95
C SER A 553 -12.82 13.37 6.35
N TYR A 554 -13.03 14.12 5.27
CA TYR A 554 -12.00 14.98 4.67
C TYR A 554 -11.58 16.11 5.62
N LEU A 555 -12.53 16.74 6.30
CA LEU A 555 -12.24 17.79 7.28
C LEU A 555 -11.45 17.24 8.47
N ILE A 556 -11.86 16.11 9.05
CA ILE A 556 -11.15 15.48 10.16
C ILE A 556 -9.73 15.10 9.78
N SER A 557 -9.52 14.43 8.62
CA SER A 557 -8.17 14.13 8.13
C SER A 557 -7.31 15.38 7.98
N ALA A 558 -7.85 16.44 7.36
CA ALA A 558 -7.12 17.68 7.14
C ALA A 558 -6.74 18.36 8.46
N PHE A 559 -7.68 18.48 9.42
CA PHE A 559 -7.39 19.04 10.74
C PHE A 559 -6.39 18.20 11.52
N THR A 560 -6.48 16.86 11.43
CA THR A 560 -5.50 15.97 12.06
C THR A 560 -4.11 16.18 11.46
N ALA A 561 -4.00 16.26 10.13
CA ALA A 561 -2.73 16.53 9.45
C ALA A 561 -2.12 17.87 9.89
N LEU A 562 -2.92 18.94 9.89
CA LEU A 562 -2.47 20.27 10.35
C LEU A 562 -2.05 20.27 11.81
N GLY A 563 -2.83 19.59 12.68
CA GLY A 563 -2.50 19.44 14.10
C GLY A 563 -1.17 18.71 14.32
N LEU A 564 -0.93 17.61 13.60
CA LEU A 564 0.33 16.88 13.64
C LEU A 564 1.50 17.72 13.13
N LEU A 565 1.33 18.43 12.02
CA LEU A 565 2.34 19.35 11.51
C LEU A 565 2.68 20.41 12.55
N PHE A 566 1.69 21.07 13.12
CA PHE A 566 1.90 22.07 14.16
C PHE A 566 2.62 21.49 15.39
N PHE A 567 2.19 20.32 15.88
CA PHE A 567 2.78 19.66 17.04
C PHE A 567 4.25 19.27 16.83
N TYR A 568 4.58 18.74 15.65
CA TYR A 568 5.94 18.24 15.37
C TYR A 568 6.89 19.32 14.88
N PHE A 569 6.40 20.41 14.24
CA PHE A 569 7.24 21.52 13.78
C PHE A 569 7.38 22.65 14.82
N ARG A 570 6.55 22.67 15.86
CA ARG A 570 6.72 23.63 16.95
C ARG A 570 8.06 23.35 17.63
N LYS A 571 9.04 24.26 17.43
CA LYS A 571 10.31 24.21 18.15
C LYS A 571 10.00 24.21 19.65
N ASN A 572 10.63 23.32 20.43
CA ASN A 572 10.66 23.45 21.87
C ASN A 572 11.35 24.81 22.18
N LYS A 573 10.55 25.76 22.61
CA LYS A 573 11.08 26.93 23.30
C LYS A 573 11.55 26.51 24.66
#